data_03b37c7a30298a4ee010c6157c51dfd5
#
_entry.id   03b37c7a30298a4ee010c6157c51dfd5
#
_cell.length_a   1.000
_cell.length_b   1.000
_cell.length_c   1.000
_cell.angle_alpha   90.00
_cell.angle_beta   90.00
_cell.angle_gamma   90.00
#
_symmetry.space_group_name_H-M   'P 1'
#
loop_
_entity.id
_entity.type
_entity.pdbx_description
1 polymer ?
#
loop_
_entity_poly.entity_id
_entity_poly.type
_entity_poly.pdbx_seq_one_letter_code
_entity_poly.pdbx_strand_id
1 'polypeptide(L)'
;MARRTTNPTEGERLIAGVAARHPRFAEAVVADLAMARMRRGEDVPLRSKAAIIREVVRLSFEMDAFGALVLYRLKAACRRRGTPIVPVLCHRLAIAWAGVSIGDPVLIHPGVFFAHGSVVIDGFVEVHPGVRFRPFVTIGLRDRDIFGPTIGRDVKLGTGAKVIGPVTVGDGAVIGANAVVLADVPAGATAVGAPARVVS
;
A
#
# COMPACT_ATOMS: atom_id res chain seq x y z
N MET A 1 -22.09 -13.11 -18.03
CA MET A 1 -20.79 -12.51 -17.69
C MET A 1 -19.82 -13.65 -17.40
N ALA A 2 -18.83 -13.88 -18.26
CA ALA A 2 -17.96 -15.05 -18.19
C ALA A 2 -17.01 -14.95 -17.01
N ARG A 3 -16.91 -16.04 -16.21
CA ARG A 3 -15.88 -16.21 -15.18
C ARG A 3 -14.50 -16.17 -15.86
N ARG A 4 -13.68 -15.15 -15.58
CA ARG A 4 -12.24 -15.25 -15.81
C ARG A 4 -11.65 -16.15 -14.72
N THR A 5 -11.80 -17.46 -14.90
CA THR A 5 -10.99 -18.44 -14.19
C THR A 5 -9.61 -18.40 -14.85
N THR A 6 -8.67 -17.71 -14.22
CA THR A 6 -7.27 -17.79 -14.64
C THR A 6 -6.79 -19.23 -14.45
N ASN A 7 -6.19 -19.81 -15.50
CA ASN A 7 -5.42 -21.03 -15.36
C ASN A 7 -4.37 -20.83 -14.26
N PRO A 8 -4.09 -21.80 -13.35
CA PRO A 8 -3.06 -21.66 -12.30
C PRO A 8 -1.72 -21.11 -12.82
N THR A 9 -1.33 -21.51 -14.03
CA THR A 9 -0.12 -20.99 -14.69
C THR A 9 -0.22 -19.52 -15.08
N GLU A 10 -1.39 -18.98 -15.36
CA GLU A 10 -1.60 -17.56 -15.67
C GLU A 10 -1.55 -16.71 -14.41
N GLY A 11 -2.17 -17.16 -13.31
CA GLY A 11 -2.09 -16.50 -12.01
C GLY A 11 -0.66 -16.41 -11.49
N GLU A 12 0.11 -17.50 -11.63
CA GLU A 12 1.52 -17.52 -11.26
C GLU A 12 2.36 -16.54 -12.09
N ARG A 13 2.12 -16.44 -13.40
CA ARG A 13 2.79 -15.46 -14.27
C ARG A 13 2.47 -14.01 -13.89
N LEU A 14 1.22 -13.73 -13.56
CA LEU A 14 0.80 -12.40 -13.12
C LEU A 14 1.48 -12.02 -11.80
N ILE A 15 1.51 -12.91 -10.82
CA ILE A 15 2.20 -12.71 -9.54
C ILE A 15 3.70 -12.50 -9.75
N ALA A 16 4.34 -13.31 -10.60
CA ALA A 16 5.74 -13.14 -10.95
C ALA A 16 6.02 -11.79 -11.63
N GLY A 17 5.13 -11.34 -12.51
CA GLY A 17 5.18 -10.03 -13.15
C GLY A 17 5.14 -8.88 -12.14
N VAL A 18 4.25 -8.96 -11.15
CA VAL A 18 4.20 -7.97 -10.05
C VAL A 18 5.47 -8.05 -9.20
N ALA A 19 5.93 -9.25 -8.86
CA ALA A 19 7.14 -9.45 -8.06
C ALA A 19 8.39 -8.82 -8.71
N ALA A 20 8.50 -8.87 -10.04
CA ALA A 20 9.60 -8.26 -10.79
C ALA A 20 9.58 -6.71 -10.74
N ARG A 21 8.41 -6.10 -10.60
CA ARG A 21 8.21 -4.65 -10.55
C ARG A 21 8.45 -4.03 -9.16
N HIS A 22 8.55 -4.86 -8.11
CA HIS A 22 8.83 -4.34 -6.77
C HIS A 22 10.16 -3.59 -6.72
N PRO A 23 10.23 -2.44 -6.06
CA PRO A 23 11.46 -1.67 -5.88
C PRO A 23 12.49 -2.46 -5.05
N ARG A 24 13.75 -2.02 -5.10
CA ARG A 24 14.77 -2.56 -4.20
C ARG A 24 14.44 -2.21 -2.76
N PHE A 25 14.64 -3.16 -1.85
CA PHE A 25 14.29 -3.03 -0.42
C PHE A 25 14.82 -1.71 0.19
N ALA A 26 16.13 -1.45 0.07
CA ALA A 26 16.74 -0.27 0.67
C ALA A 26 16.20 1.05 0.08
N GLU A 27 16.00 1.09 -1.23
CA GLU A 27 15.43 2.25 -1.93
C GLU A 27 14.02 2.56 -1.43
N ALA A 28 13.17 1.54 -1.36
CA ALA A 28 11.80 1.69 -0.90
C ALA A 28 11.72 2.14 0.56
N VAL A 29 12.49 1.51 1.45
CA VAL A 29 12.51 1.85 2.87
C VAL A 29 13.01 3.28 3.10
N VAL A 30 14.04 3.73 2.37
CA VAL A 30 14.55 5.10 2.47
C VAL A 30 13.53 6.12 1.98
N ALA A 31 12.81 5.84 0.90
CA ALA A 31 11.76 6.73 0.41
C ALA A 31 10.56 6.81 1.36
N ASP A 32 10.13 5.67 1.91
CA ASP A 32 9.06 5.61 2.91
C ASP A 32 9.47 6.32 4.21
N LEU A 33 10.74 6.16 4.64
CA LEU A 33 11.33 6.88 5.77
C LEU A 33 11.31 8.39 5.55
N ALA A 34 11.74 8.86 4.37
CA ALA A 34 11.72 10.28 4.03
C ALA A 34 10.30 10.85 4.10
N MET A 35 9.32 10.12 3.56
CA MET A 35 7.91 10.51 3.65
C MET A 35 7.42 10.56 5.10
N ALA A 36 7.73 9.57 5.93
CA ALA A 36 7.33 9.53 7.34
C ALA A 36 7.92 10.71 8.12
N ARG A 37 9.21 10.99 7.95
CA ARG A 37 9.91 12.11 8.60
C ARG A 37 9.35 13.47 8.15
N MET A 38 9.16 13.67 6.84
CA MET A 38 8.55 14.88 6.31
C MET A 38 7.15 15.12 6.94
N ARG A 39 6.35 14.06 7.11
CA ARG A 39 5.01 14.15 7.73
C ARG A 39 5.04 14.45 9.23
N ARG A 40 6.19 14.24 9.89
CA ARG A 40 6.43 14.57 11.30
C ARG A 40 7.13 15.92 11.48
N GLY A 41 7.49 16.61 10.38
CA GLY A 41 8.28 17.85 10.44
C GLY A 41 9.74 17.63 10.83
N GLU A 42 10.29 16.44 10.58
CA GLU A 42 11.65 16.06 10.93
C GLU A 42 12.58 16.25 9.72
N ASP A 43 13.01 17.47 9.44
CA ASP A 43 13.75 17.83 8.23
C ASP A 43 15.29 17.66 8.33
N VAL A 44 15.81 17.15 9.46
CA VAL A 44 17.26 16.99 9.66
C VAL A 44 17.80 15.91 8.71
N PRO A 45 18.79 16.24 7.84
CA PRO A 45 19.32 15.26 6.88
C PRO A 45 20.04 14.09 7.57
N LEU A 46 19.76 12.87 7.13
CA LEU A 46 20.47 11.67 7.59
C LEU A 46 21.74 11.49 6.74
N ARG A 47 22.89 11.81 7.29
CA ARG A 47 24.18 11.87 6.56
C ARG A 47 24.93 10.54 6.47
N SER A 48 24.49 9.49 7.14
CA SER A 48 25.17 8.19 7.15
C SER A 48 24.21 7.01 7.09
N LYS A 49 24.68 5.87 6.57
CA LYS A 49 23.90 4.62 6.56
C LYS A 49 23.50 4.20 7.98
N ALA A 50 24.39 4.38 8.97
CA ALA A 50 24.09 4.07 10.38
C ALA A 50 22.96 4.96 10.93
N ALA A 51 22.94 6.25 10.57
CA ALA A 51 21.85 7.15 10.95
C ALA A 51 20.51 6.73 10.32
N ILE A 52 20.52 6.32 9.05
CA ILE A 52 19.32 5.80 8.36
C ILE A 52 18.81 4.54 9.07
N ILE A 53 19.68 3.57 9.34
CA ILE A 53 19.28 2.31 9.99
C ILE A 53 18.70 2.59 11.39
N ARG A 54 19.38 3.42 12.19
CA ARG A 54 18.90 3.81 13.52
C ARG A 54 17.50 4.45 13.43
N GLU A 55 17.29 5.30 12.43
CA GLU A 55 16.04 6.00 12.24
C GLU A 55 14.92 5.08 11.77
N VAL A 56 15.19 4.13 10.88
CA VAL A 56 14.25 3.08 10.48
C VAL A 56 13.82 2.27 11.70
N VAL A 57 14.78 1.87 12.55
CA VAL A 57 14.48 1.14 13.79
C VAL A 57 13.63 2.00 14.72
N ARG A 58 14.04 3.25 15.00
CA ARG A 58 13.29 4.18 15.87
C ARG A 58 11.85 4.32 15.40
N LEU A 59 11.63 4.68 14.13
CA LEU A 59 10.28 4.89 13.61
C LEU A 59 9.46 3.61 13.52
N SER A 60 10.09 2.45 13.34
CA SER A 60 9.38 1.17 13.36
C SER A 60 8.77 0.86 14.73
N PHE A 61 9.37 1.36 15.82
CA PHE A 61 8.81 1.22 17.17
C PHE A 61 7.87 2.36 17.57
N GLU A 62 8.12 3.59 17.08
CA GLU A 62 7.26 4.74 17.37
C GLU A 62 5.98 4.77 16.53
N MET A 63 6.02 4.17 15.32
CA MET A 63 4.92 4.14 14.37
C MET A 63 4.70 2.69 13.90
N ASP A 64 3.73 2.03 14.49
CA ASP A 64 3.35 0.65 14.19
C ASP A 64 3.18 0.40 12.67
N ALA A 65 2.50 1.31 12.00
CA ALA A 65 2.25 1.24 10.57
C ALA A 65 3.52 1.37 9.71
N PHE A 66 4.52 2.17 10.15
CA PHE A 66 5.80 2.25 9.45
C PHE A 66 6.57 0.93 9.57
N GLY A 67 6.62 0.34 10.78
CA GLY A 67 7.22 -0.98 10.99
C GLY A 67 6.57 -2.07 10.13
N ALA A 68 5.23 -2.06 10.03
CA ALA A 68 4.50 -2.98 9.15
C ALA A 68 4.81 -2.75 7.66
N LEU A 69 5.00 -1.50 7.23
CA LEU A 69 5.42 -1.19 5.86
C LEU A 69 6.84 -1.71 5.57
N VAL A 70 7.77 -1.58 6.52
CA VAL A 70 9.12 -2.18 6.42
C VAL A 70 9.04 -3.70 6.29
N LEU A 71 8.18 -4.36 7.08
CA LEU A 71 7.93 -5.80 6.96
C LEU A 71 7.36 -6.19 5.59
N TYR A 72 6.45 -5.40 5.04
CA TYR A 72 5.96 -5.61 3.67
C TYR A 72 7.09 -5.49 2.63
N ARG A 73 7.96 -4.48 2.74
CA ARG A 73 9.12 -4.32 1.84
C ARG A 73 10.06 -5.52 1.92
N LEU A 74 10.31 -6.03 3.13
CA LEU A 74 11.12 -7.22 3.35
C LEU A 74 10.45 -8.47 2.75
N LYS A 75 9.13 -8.64 2.98
CA LYS A 75 8.32 -9.71 2.38
C LYS A 75 8.50 -9.75 0.86
N ALA A 76 8.33 -8.62 0.18
CA ALA A 76 8.46 -8.51 -1.27
C ALA A 76 9.88 -8.83 -1.75
N ALA A 77 10.91 -8.35 -1.06
CA ALA A 77 12.31 -8.62 -1.39
C ALA A 77 12.68 -10.10 -1.23
N CYS A 78 12.16 -10.76 -0.18
CA CYS A 78 12.39 -12.17 0.09
C CYS A 78 11.65 -13.07 -0.90
N ARG A 79 10.42 -12.71 -1.29
CA ARG A 79 9.69 -13.44 -2.35
C ARG A 79 10.45 -13.45 -3.67
N ARG A 80 11.02 -12.32 -4.09
CA ARG A 80 11.87 -12.27 -5.30
C ARG A 80 13.06 -13.21 -5.24
N ARG A 81 13.56 -13.53 -4.04
CA ARG A 81 14.68 -14.47 -3.82
C ARG A 81 14.23 -15.90 -3.62
N GLY A 82 12.94 -16.19 -3.71
CA GLY A 82 12.38 -17.53 -3.58
C GLY A 82 12.42 -18.10 -2.15
N THR A 83 12.56 -17.24 -1.11
CA THR A 83 12.55 -17.72 0.27
C THR A 83 11.11 -18.02 0.72
N PRO A 84 10.78 -19.23 1.20
CA PRO A 84 9.37 -19.58 1.46
C PRO A 84 8.84 -19.07 2.82
N ILE A 85 9.67 -19.09 3.86
CA ILE A 85 9.22 -18.87 5.25
C ILE A 85 9.17 -17.39 5.62
N VAL A 86 10.21 -16.63 5.27
CA VAL A 86 10.36 -15.22 5.66
C VAL A 86 9.19 -14.35 5.20
N PRO A 87 8.68 -14.45 3.96
CA PRO A 87 7.51 -13.70 3.54
C PRO A 87 6.26 -13.94 4.38
N VAL A 88 6.02 -15.20 4.76
CA VAL A 88 4.86 -15.57 5.60
C VAL A 88 5.01 -14.97 6.99
N LEU A 89 6.20 -15.05 7.57
CA LEU A 89 6.48 -14.50 8.90
C LEU A 89 6.33 -12.97 8.89
N CYS A 90 6.90 -12.28 7.92
CA CYS A 90 6.74 -10.81 7.79
C CYS A 90 5.27 -10.41 7.68
N HIS A 91 4.48 -11.13 6.89
CA HIS A 91 3.05 -10.85 6.74
C HIS A 91 2.29 -11.04 8.06
N ARG A 92 2.52 -12.14 8.76
CA ARG A 92 1.87 -12.41 10.05
C ARG A 92 2.27 -11.41 11.13
N LEU A 93 3.54 -11.01 11.18
CA LEU A 93 4.02 -9.97 12.11
C LEU A 93 3.40 -8.61 11.82
N ALA A 94 3.27 -8.21 10.55
CA ALA A 94 2.62 -6.95 10.18
C ALA A 94 1.14 -6.91 10.62
N ILE A 95 0.42 -8.03 10.47
CA ILE A 95 -0.96 -8.16 10.94
C ILE A 95 -1.01 -8.11 12.47
N ALA A 96 -0.18 -8.92 13.16
CA ALA A 96 -0.21 -9.01 14.61
C ALA A 96 0.20 -7.71 15.30
N TRP A 97 1.16 -6.97 14.72
CA TRP A 97 1.68 -5.74 15.31
C TRP A 97 0.80 -4.53 15.02
N ALA A 98 0.40 -4.36 13.75
CA ALA A 98 -0.23 -3.13 13.31
C ALA A 98 -1.61 -3.33 12.64
N GLY A 99 -2.13 -4.56 12.54
CA GLY A 99 -3.34 -4.85 11.77
C GLY A 99 -3.19 -4.59 10.26
N VAL A 100 -1.95 -4.55 9.75
CA VAL A 100 -1.69 -4.27 8.34
C VAL A 100 -1.58 -5.56 7.54
N SER A 101 -2.54 -5.78 6.65
CA SER A 101 -2.58 -6.93 5.74
C SER A 101 -2.41 -6.47 4.31
N ILE A 102 -1.26 -6.79 3.71
CA ILE A 102 -0.99 -6.47 2.30
C ILE A 102 -0.72 -7.78 1.56
N GLY A 103 -1.58 -8.08 0.57
CA GLY A 103 -1.49 -9.28 -0.25
C GLY A 103 -0.19 -9.37 -1.08
N ASP A 104 0.04 -10.54 -1.66
CA ASP A 104 1.24 -10.77 -2.49
C ASP A 104 1.17 -10.10 -3.87
N PRO A 105 -0.02 -10.03 -4.53
CA PRO A 105 -0.14 -9.37 -5.82
C PRO A 105 -0.22 -7.84 -5.73
N VAL A 106 -0.03 -7.27 -4.53
CA VAL A 106 -0.08 -5.81 -4.33
C VAL A 106 1.27 -5.19 -4.65
N LEU A 107 1.30 -4.18 -5.50
CA LEU A 107 2.47 -3.36 -5.79
C LEU A 107 2.32 -1.98 -5.17
N ILE A 108 3.14 -1.67 -4.17
CA ILE A 108 3.23 -0.33 -3.59
C ILE A 108 4.57 0.29 -4.00
N HIS A 109 4.51 1.39 -4.74
CA HIS A 109 5.69 2.18 -5.08
C HIS A 109 6.31 2.85 -3.84
N PRO A 110 7.60 3.24 -3.89
CA PRO A 110 8.27 3.92 -2.77
C PRO A 110 7.65 5.28 -2.43
N GLY A 111 7.81 5.73 -1.19
CA GLY A 111 7.37 7.05 -0.75
C GLY A 111 5.88 7.14 -0.43
N VAL A 112 5.31 6.12 0.18
CA VAL A 112 3.95 6.15 0.73
C VAL A 112 3.96 6.40 2.24
N PHE A 113 2.82 6.80 2.79
CA PHE A 113 2.68 7.09 4.21
C PHE A 113 1.46 6.39 4.82
N PHE A 114 1.69 5.56 5.81
CA PHE A 114 0.65 4.97 6.65
C PHE A 114 0.64 5.72 7.99
N ALA A 115 -0.44 6.44 8.27
CA ALA A 115 -0.54 7.23 9.51
C ALA A 115 -0.66 6.34 10.75
N HIS A 116 -1.43 5.27 10.64
CA HIS A 116 -1.65 4.25 11.67
C HIS A 116 -1.92 2.91 11.01
N GLY A 117 -1.98 1.83 11.81
CA GLY A 117 -2.31 0.49 11.36
C GLY A 117 -3.75 0.28 10.91
N SER A 118 -4.20 -0.96 10.92
CA SER A 118 -5.53 -1.39 10.47
C SER A 118 -5.81 -1.05 9.00
N VAL A 119 -4.88 -1.41 8.11
CA VAL A 119 -4.99 -1.23 6.66
C VAL A 119 -5.00 -2.59 5.97
N VAL A 120 -5.95 -2.80 5.06
CA VAL A 120 -6.04 -4.03 4.26
C VAL A 120 -5.94 -3.68 2.78
N ILE A 121 -5.00 -4.31 2.08
CA ILE A 121 -4.83 -4.17 0.63
C ILE A 121 -4.67 -5.56 0.03
N ASP A 122 -5.57 -5.94 -0.87
CA ASP A 122 -5.56 -7.27 -1.48
C ASP A 122 -5.97 -7.24 -2.96
N GLY A 123 -5.48 -8.23 -3.71
CA GLY A 123 -5.65 -8.34 -5.16
C GLY A 123 -4.53 -7.67 -5.94
N PHE A 124 -4.65 -7.68 -7.28
CA PHE A 124 -3.72 -6.98 -8.17
C PHE A 124 -3.96 -5.47 -8.07
N VAL A 125 -3.46 -4.88 -6.98
CA VAL A 125 -3.57 -3.45 -6.66
C VAL A 125 -2.24 -2.77 -6.94
N GLU A 126 -2.28 -1.59 -7.53
CA GLU A 126 -1.12 -0.73 -7.71
C GLU A 126 -1.30 0.59 -6.96
N VAL A 127 -0.33 0.94 -6.11
CA VAL A 127 -0.33 2.17 -5.32
C VAL A 127 0.89 3.00 -5.67
N HIS A 128 0.67 4.21 -6.18
CA HIS A 128 1.72 5.13 -6.61
C HIS A 128 2.33 5.95 -5.46
N PRO A 129 3.48 6.62 -5.68
CA PRO A 129 4.15 7.44 -4.67
C PRO A 129 3.28 8.56 -4.09
N GLY A 130 3.58 8.98 -2.87
CA GLY A 130 2.89 10.10 -2.22
C GLY A 130 1.55 9.74 -1.58
N VAL A 131 1.04 8.53 -1.82
CA VAL A 131 -0.26 8.10 -1.27
C VAL A 131 -0.22 8.06 0.25
N ARG A 132 -1.28 8.59 0.86
CA ARG A 132 -1.44 8.68 2.32
C ARG A 132 -2.63 7.86 2.78
N PHE A 133 -2.35 6.89 3.63
CA PHE A 133 -3.34 6.03 4.25
C PHE A 133 -3.68 6.51 5.65
N ARG A 134 -4.95 6.72 5.93
CA ARG A 134 -5.48 6.83 7.29
C ARG A 134 -5.88 5.43 7.80
N PRO A 135 -6.12 5.26 9.11
CA PRO A 135 -6.50 3.96 9.65
C PRO A 135 -7.80 3.43 9.05
N PHE A 136 -7.95 2.11 9.07
CA PHE A 136 -9.13 1.36 8.60
C PHE A 136 -9.40 1.47 7.10
N VAL A 137 -8.41 1.87 6.31
CA VAL A 137 -8.53 1.87 4.84
C VAL A 137 -8.52 0.43 4.34
N THR A 138 -9.45 0.14 3.43
CA THR A 138 -9.50 -1.13 2.69
C THR A 138 -9.41 -0.86 1.20
N ILE A 139 -8.47 -1.50 0.52
CA ILE A 139 -8.36 -1.52 -0.94
C ILE A 139 -8.47 -2.98 -1.35
N GLY A 140 -9.42 -3.31 -2.19
CA GLY A 140 -9.67 -4.71 -2.49
C GLY A 140 -10.48 -4.99 -3.72
N LEU A 141 -10.82 -6.25 -3.84
CA LEU A 141 -11.51 -6.82 -4.99
C LEU A 141 -13.02 -6.66 -4.88
N ARG A 142 -13.68 -6.58 -6.04
CA ARG A 142 -15.09 -6.88 -6.14
C ARG A 142 -15.25 -8.39 -6.36
N ASP A 143 -16.37 -8.94 -5.94
CA ASP A 143 -16.66 -10.37 -6.06
C ASP A 143 -16.22 -10.96 -7.42
N ARG A 144 -15.41 -12.02 -7.37
CA ARG A 144 -14.85 -12.77 -8.52
C ARG A 144 -13.83 -12.04 -9.40
N ASP A 145 -13.48 -10.80 -9.12
CA ASP A 145 -12.38 -10.11 -9.77
C ASP A 145 -11.05 -10.48 -9.11
N ILE A 146 -9.97 -10.51 -9.89
CA ILE A 146 -8.60 -10.62 -9.39
C ILE A 146 -7.87 -9.28 -9.48
N PHE A 147 -8.37 -8.37 -10.31
CA PHE A 147 -7.83 -7.03 -10.47
C PHE A 147 -8.50 -6.08 -9.49
N GLY A 148 -7.67 -5.42 -8.71
CA GLY A 148 -8.07 -4.39 -7.77
C GLY A 148 -7.82 -2.98 -8.29
N PRO A 149 -7.95 -1.98 -7.40
CA PRO A 149 -7.78 -0.57 -7.76
C PRO A 149 -6.35 -0.20 -8.17
N THR A 150 -6.26 0.83 -9.01
CA THR A 150 -5.05 1.64 -9.19
C THR A 150 -5.20 2.95 -8.43
N ILE A 151 -4.27 3.23 -7.52
CA ILE A 151 -4.25 4.45 -6.71
C ILE A 151 -3.15 5.37 -7.23
N GLY A 152 -3.51 6.50 -7.77
CA GLY A 152 -2.62 7.49 -8.35
C GLY A 152 -1.69 8.16 -7.33
N ARG A 153 -0.82 9.04 -7.82
CA ARG A 153 0.14 9.78 -7.00
C ARG A 153 -0.57 10.73 -6.03
N ASP A 154 0.02 10.92 -4.85
CA ASP A 154 -0.40 11.91 -3.86
C ASP A 154 -1.87 11.80 -3.39
N VAL A 155 -2.53 10.68 -3.67
CA VAL A 155 -3.90 10.40 -3.23
C VAL A 155 -3.98 10.39 -1.70
N LYS A 156 -5.06 10.97 -1.18
CA LYS A 156 -5.36 11.00 0.26
C LYS A 156 -6.55 10.08 0.54
N LEU A 157 -6.31 8.99 1.26
CA LEU A 157 -7.35 8.06 1.68
C LEU A 157 -7.75 8.37 3.12
N GLY A 158 -8.98 8.83 3.32
CA GLY A 158 -9.56 9.17 4.62
C GLY A 158 -9.76 7.93 5.50
N THR A 159 -9.91 8.15 6.80
CA THR A 159 -10.16 7.07 7.79
C THR A 159 -11.36 6.23 7.37
N GLY A 160 -11.21 4.91 7.36
CA GLY A 160 -12.27 3.97 7.00
C GLY A 160 -12.65 3.96 5.51
N ALA A 161 -11.95 4.70 4.64
CA ALA A 161 -12.22 4.69 3.20
C ALA A 161 -12.06 3.29 2.60
N LYS A 162 -12.93 2.93 1.69
CA LYS A 162 -12.91 1.66 0.97
C LYS A 162 -12.87 1.93 -0.54
N VAL A 163 -11.90 1.32 -1.22
CA VAL A 163 -11.79 1.40 -2.69
C VAL A 163 -11.84 -0.02 -3.23
N ILE A 164 -12.92 -0.35 -3.95
CA ILE A 164 -13.28 -1.74 -4.24
C ILE A 164 -13.51 -1.96 -5.74
N GLY A 165 -12.84 -2.97 -6.29
CA GLY A 165 -12.93 -3.38 -7.70
C GLY A 165 -11.90 -2.68 -8.60
N PRO A 166 -11.89 -2.97 -9.89
CA PRO A 166 -10.90 -2.47 -10.84
C PRO A 166 -11.18 -1.00 -11.22
N VAL A 167 -11.06 -0.11 -10.23
CA VAL A 167 -11.27 1.33 -10.38
C VAL A 167 -9.97 2.10 -10.31
N THR A 168 -9.92 3.26 -10.96
CA THR A 168 -8.78 4.17 -10.92
C THR A 168 -9.12 5.37 -10.05
N VAL A 169 -8.27 5.63 -9.03
CA VAL A 169 -8.29 6.88 -8.28
C VAL A 169 -7.17 7.76 -8.81
N GLY A 170 -7.53 8.85 -9.47
CA GLY A 170 -6.60 9.75 -10.16
C GLY A 170 -5.66 10.48 -9.21
N ASP A 171 -4.55 10.99 -9.78
CA ASP A 171 -3.50 11.68 -9.02
C ASP A 171 -4.06 12.85 -8.20
N GLY A 172 -3.60 13.00 -6.96
CA GLY A 172 -3.99 14.07 -6.06
C GLY A 172 -5.42 13.99 -5.52
N ALA A 173 -6.20 12.98 -5.90
CA ALA A 173 -7.58 12.83 -5.43
C ALA A 173 -7.67 12.66 -3.91
N VAL A 174 -8.79 13.08 -3.36
CA VAL A 174 -9.09 12.97 -1.92
C VAL A 174 -10.31 12.10 -1.72
N ILE A 175 -10.12 10.98 -1.04
CA ILE A 175 -11.22 10.09 -0.64
C ILE A 175 -11.58 10.40 0.81
N GLY A 176 -12.81 10.83 1.03
CA GLY A 176 -13.31 11.21 2.36
C GLY A 176 -13.38 10.04 3.33
N ALA A 177 -13.48 10.34 4.62
CA ALA A 177 -13.65 9.33 5.65
C ALA A 177 -14.90 8.47 5.39
N ASN A 178 -14.77 7.15 5.58
CA ASN A 178 -15.83 6.16 5.35
C ASN A 178 -16.45 6.16 3.94
N ALA A 179 -15.82 6.83 2.97
CA ALA A 179 -16.28 6.77 1.59
C ALA A 179 -16.06 5.38 0.98
N VAL A 180 -17.02 4.93 0.17
CA VAL A 180 -16.96 3.63 -0.53
C VAL A 180 -16.89 3.89 -2.03
N VAL A 181 -15.68 3.84 -2.58
CA VAL A 181 -15.39 4.08 -3.99
C VAL A 181 -15.62 2.81 -4.78
N LEU A 182 -16.55 2.85 -5.73
CA LEU A 182 -16.94 1.75 -6.61
C LEU A 182 -16.83 2.11 -8.11
N ALA A 183 -16.39 3.33 -8.42
CA ALA A 183 -16.18 3.85 -9.78
C ALA A 183 -14.95 4.76 -9.78
N ASP A 184 -14.44 5.06 -10.96
CA ASP A 184 -13.28 5.91 -11.13
C ASP A 184 -13.47 7.29 -10.51
N VAL A 185 -12.39 7.82 -9.92
CA VAL A 185 -12.34 9.17 -9.35
C VAL A 185 -11.33 9.99 -10.16
N PRO A 186 -11.72 11.12 -10.74
CA PRO A 186 -10.82 11.97 -11.52
C PRO A 186 -9.64 12.50 -10.69
N ALA A 187 -8.54 12.85 -11.39
CA ALA A 187 -7.39 13.48 -10.75
C ALA A 187 -7.79 14.81 -10.07
N GLY A 188 -7.26 15.05 -8.86
CA GLY A 188 -7.54 16.22 -8.05
C GLY A 188 -8.94 16.28 -7.43
N ALA A 189 -9.84 15.37 -7.80
CA ALA A 189 -11.22 15.38 -7.32
C ALA A 189 -11.34 14.92 -5.86
N THR A 190 -12.40 15.37 -5.20
CA THR A 190 -12.81 14.90 -3.87
C THR A 190 -14.02 13.98 -4.00
N ALA A 191 -13.94 12.77 -3.46
CA ALA A 191 -15.05 11.81 -3.44
C ALA A 191 -15.44 11.44 -2.02
N VAL A 192 -16.75 11.52 -1.71
CA VAL A 192 -17.30 11.26 -0.38
C VAL A 192 -18.59 10.44 -0.45
N GLY A 193 -18.95 9.78 0.64
CA GLY A 193 -20.19 9.03 0.78
C GLY A 193 -20.08 7.53 0.47
N ALA A 194 -21.16 6.79 0.67
CA ALA A 194 -21.27 5.36 0.43
C ALA A 194 -22.59 5.05 -0.32
N PRO A 195 -22.55 4.80 -1.64
CA PRO A 195 -21.40 4.85 -2.53
C PRO A 195 -20.84 6.28 -2.70
N ALA A 196 -19.53 6.38 -2.95
CA ALA A 196 -18.87 7.67 -3.08
C ALA A 196 -19.32 8.42 -4.34
N ARG A 197 -19.42 9.75 -4.20
CA ARG A 197 -19.69 10.68 -5.30
C ARG A 197 -18.63 11.77 -5.30
N VAL A 198 -18.24 12.21 -6.49
CA VAL A 198 -17.35 13.37 -6.67
C VAL A 198 -18.13 14.63 -6.28
N VAL A 199 -17.54 15.47 -5.43
CA VAL A 199 -18.15 16.71 -4.93
C VAL A 199 -17.34 17.97 -5.30
N SER A 200 -16.09 17.83 -5.70
CA SER A 200 -15.22 18.91 -6.18
C SER A 200 -14.01 18.35 -6.93
#